data_b9f4557508041630a1d66570d38d3f7c
#
_entry.id   b9f4557508041630a1d66570d38d3f7c
#
_cell.length_a   1.000
_cell.length_b   1.000
_cell.length_c   1.000
_cell.angle_alpha   90.00
_cell.angle_beta   90.00
_cell.angle_gamma   90.00
#
_symmetry.space_group_name_H-M   'P 1'
#
loop_
_entity.id
_entity.type
_entity.pdbx_description
1 polymer ?
#
loop_
_entity_poly.entity_id
_entity_poly.type
_entity_poly.pdbx_seq_one_letter_code
_entity_poly.pdbx_strand_id
1 'polypeptide(L)'
;MQSSQLEIFNAMPFLFWAKDEEGRYIWGNRTINAFAKEDVAGKTDYELRWSADADGLRADDKEVLRTGEPIFRHEYVDKSGKGKATLSVSKFLGELDGTRCVMGVSFVIE
;
A
#
# COMPACT_ATOMS: atom_id res chain seq x y z
N MET A 1 1.46 11.57 -12.82
CA MET A 1 2.78 10.98 -12.54
C MET A 1 2.93 9.69 -13.32
N GLN A 2 4.11 9.38 -13.79
CA GLN A 2 4.38 8.14 -14.51
C GLN A 2 5.11 7.16 -13.59
N SER A 3 4.81 5.86 -13.75
CA SER A 3 5.41 4.84 -12.91
C SER A 3 6.93 4.82 -13.00
N SER A 4 7.50 5.19 -14.16
CA SER A 4 8.95 5.27 -14.31
C SER A 4 9.59 6.29 -13.36
N GLN A 5 8.83 7.28 -12.90
CA GLN A 5 9.32 8.27 -11.95
C GLN A 5 9.43 7.72 -10.52
N LEU A 6 8.83 6.56 -10.26
CA LEU A 6 8.81 5.94 -8.93
C LEU A 6 10.01 5.02 -8.70
N GLU A 7 10.86 4.81 -9.68
CA GLU A 7 12.01 3.91 -9.56
C GLU A 7 12.92 4.24 -8.37
N ILE A 8 13.06 5.53 -8.06
CA ILE A 8 13.89 5.97 -6.95
C ILE A 8 13.40 5.37 -5.61
N PHE A 9 12.11 5.09 -5.50
CA PHE A 9 11.54 4.56 -4.26
C PHE A 9 11.90 3.10 -4.02
N ASN A 10 12.45 2.40 -5.02
CA ASN A 10 12.94 1.04 -4.84
C ASN A 10 14.17 0.98 -3.94
N ALA A 11 14.90 2.07 -3.81
CA ALA A 11 16.07 2.14 -2.93
C ALA A 11 15.72 2.57 -1.50
N MET A 12 14.46 2.93 -1.26
CA MET A 12 14.05 3.47 0.04
C MET A 12 13.64 2.33 0.99
N PRO A 13 14.04 2.40 2.27
CA PRO A 13 13.76 1.33 3.23
C PRO A 13 12.37 1.45 3.87
N PHE A 14 11.38 1.84 3.09
CA PHE A 14 9.99 1.92 3.55
C PHE A 14 9.09 1.35 2.46
N LEU A 15 7.85 1.03 2.84
CA LEU A 15 6.85 0.52 1.91
C LEU A 15 6.24 1.69 1.15
N PHE A 16 6.15 1.56 -0.17
CA PHE A 16 5.48 2.54 -1.01
C PHE A 16 4.69 1.79 -2.08
N TRP A 17 3.43 2.21 -2.29
CA TRP A 17 2.55 1.51 -3.22
C TRP A 17 1.51 2.45 -3.81
N ALA A 18 0.84 1.97 -4.87
CA ALA A 18 -0.33 2.62 -5.44
C ALA A 18 -1.37 1.53 -5.76
N LYS A 19 -2.62 1.79 -5.40
CA LYS A 19 -3.75 0.91 -5.70
C LYS A 19 -4.80 1.68 -6.50
N ASP A 20 -5.41 1.02 -7.48
CA ASP A 20 -6.50 1.62 -8.23
C ASP A 20 -7.76 1.72 -7.35
N GLU A 21 -8.85 2.23 -7.94
CA GLU A 21 -10.09 2.46 -7.17
C GLU A 21 -10.75 1.15 -6.73
N GLU A 22 -10.47 0.05 -7.40
CA GLU A 22 -10.97 -1.28 -7.04
C GLU A 22 -10.10 -1.97 -5.98
N GLY A 23 -8.99 -1.35 -5.60
CA GLY A 23 -8.10 -1.92 -4.59
C GLY A 23 -7.04 -2.84 -5.12
N ARG A 24 -6.84 -2.87 -6.43
CA ARG A 24 -5.78 -3.67 -7.03
C ARG A 24 -4.51 -2.86 -7.07
N TYR A 25 -3.41 -3.43 -6.59
CA TYR A 25 -2.11 -2.76 -6.65
C TYR A 25 -1.71 -2.58 -8.11
N ILE A 26 -1.37 -1.36 -8.48
CA ILE A 26 -0.85 -1.04 -9.81
C ILE A 26 0.65 -0.82 -9.76
N TRP A 27 1.21 -0.60 -8.56
CA TRP A 27 2.65 -0.48 -8.37
C TRP A 27 3.01 -0.69 -6.91
N GLY A 28 4.17 -1.29 -6.68
CA GLY A 28 4.75 -1.41 -5.35
C GLY A 28 6.26 -1.35 -5.45
N ASN A 29 6.91 -0.73 -4.47
CA ASN A 29 8.36 -0.67 -4.48
C ASN A 29 8.98 -2.01 -4.00
N ARG A 30 10.31 -2.09 -4.11
CA ARG A 30 11.02 -3.31 -3.71
C ARG A 30 10.74 -3.68 -2.26
N THR A 31 10.64 -2.70 -1.38
CA THR A 31 10.43 -2.95 0.04
C THR A 31 9.08 -3.58 0.34
N ILE A 32 7.99 -3.11 -0.28
CA ILE A 32 6.69 -3.74 -0.05
C ILE A 32 6.65 -5.14 -0.66
N ASN A 33 7.29 -5.33 -1.80
CA ASN A 33 7.34 -6.66 -2.43
C ASN A 33 8.13 -7.64 -1.56
N ALA A 34 9.21 -7.19 -0.95
CA ALA A 34 9.95 -8.03 0.00
C ALA A 34 9.13 -8.35 1.25
N PHE A 35 8.37 -7.38 1.75
CA PHE A 35 7.47 -7.56 2.89
C PHE A 35 6.37 -8.58 2.55
N ALA A 36 5.82 -8.48 1.36
CA ALA A 36 4.78 -9.41 0.88
C ALA A 36 5.34 -10.77 0.47
N LYS A 37 6.65 -10.84 0.22
CA LYS A 37 7.35 -12.00 -0.36
C LYS A 37 6.82 -12.36 -1.74
N GLU A 38 6.34 -11.38 -2.46
CA GLU A 38 5.90 -11.51 -3.85
C GLU A 38 5.68 -10.12 -4.44
N ASP A 39 5.57 -10.03 -5.75
CA ASP A 39 5.23 -8.77 -6.41
C ASP A 39 3.75 -8.48 -6.14
N VAL A 40 3.46 -7.33 -5.55
CA VAL A 40 2.07 -6.96 -5.23
C VAL A 40 1.29 -6.51 -6.47
N ALA A 41 1.97 -6.09 -7.53
CA ALA A 41 1.31 -5.57 -8.73
C ALA A 41 0.32 -6.59 -9.30
N GLY A 42 -0.89 -6.14 -9.58
CA GLY A 42 -1.96 -6.99 -10.10
C GLY A 42 -2.78 -7.70 -9.04
N LYS A 43 -2.43 -7.57 -7.76
CA LYS A 43 -3.12 -8.27 -6.67
C LYS A 43 -3.87 -7.30 -5.79
N THR A 44 -4.83 -7.84 -5.04
CA THR A 44 -5.57 -7.08 -4.02
C THR A 44 -5.06 -7.47 -2.64
N ASP A 45 -5.43 -6.68 -1.63
CA ASP A 45 -5.07 -7.02 -0.25
C ASP A 45 -5.56 -8.40 0.16
N TYR A 46 -6.67 -8.85 -0.39
CA TYR A 46 -7.24 -10.16 -0.08
C TYR A 46 -6.39 -11.33 -0.58
N GLU A 47 -5.51 -11.08 -1.53
CA GLU A 47 -4.66 -12.09 -2.13
C GLU A 47 -3.24 -12.09 -1.54
N LEU A 48 -2.95 -11.17 -0.63
CA LEU A 48 -1.63 -11.01 -0.07
C LEU A 48 -1.56 -11.55 1.36
N ARG A 49 -0.37 -11.55 1.92
CA ARG A 49 -0.10 -12.14 3.24
C ARG A 49 -0.89 -11.49 4.37
N TRP A 50 -1.33 -10.27 4.17
CA TRP A 50 -2.12 -9.53 5.14
C TRP A 50 -3.62 -9.60 4.87
N SER A 51 -4.06 -10.64 4.18
CA SER A 51 -5.47 -10.79 3.80
C SER A 51 -6.42 -10.73 4.98
N ALA A 52 -5.99 -11.17 6.16
CA ALA A 52 -6.82 -11.12 7.36
C ALA A 52 -7.19 -9.68 7.76
N ASP A 53 -6.39 -8.71 7.34
CA ASP A 53 -6.58 -7.30 7.67
C ASP A 53 -7.13 -6.49 6.48
N ALA A 54 -7.46 -7.18 5.39
CA ALA A 54 -7.79 -6.52 4.13
C ALA A 54 -9.02 -5.62 4.21
N ASP A 55 -10.04 -6.01 4.98
CA ASP A 55 -11.25 -5.19 5.09
C ASP A 55 -10.94 -3.80 5.65
N GLY A 56 -10.11 -3.73 6.69
CA GLY A 56 -9.71 -2.46 7.28
C GLY A 56 -8.86 -1.62 6.33
N LEU A 57 -7.94 -2.28 5.63
CA LEU A 57 -7.10 -1.59 4.65
C LEU A 57 -7.94 -1.00 3.52
N ARG A 58 -8.91 -1.75 3.03
CA ARG A 58 -9.81 -1.27 1.99
C ARG A 58 -10.72 -0.15 2.46
N ALA A 59 -11.18 -0.22 3.71
CA ALA A 59 -12.01 0.85 4.26
C ALA A 59 -11.26 2.18 4.25
N ASP A 60 -10.00 2.17 4.63
CA ASP A 60 -9.17 3.37 4.62
C ASP A 60 -8.95 3.89 3.19
N ASP A 61 -8.71 3.00 2.23
CA ASP A 61 -8.57 3.39 0.82
C ASP A 61 -9.83 4.08 0.32
N LYS A 62 -11.00 3.50 0.64
CA LYS A 62 -12.29 4.06 0.20
C LYS A 62 -12.53 5.44 0.81
N GLU A 63 -12.08 5.65 2.03
CA GLU A 63 -12.21 6.95 2.68
C GLU A 63 -11.39 8.01 1.94
N VAL A 64 -10.16 7.69 1.55
CA VAL A 64 -9.32 8.60 0.76
C VAL A 64 -9.97 8.91 -0.58
N LEU A 65 -10.51 7.88 -1.25
CA LEU A 65 -11.17 8.07 -2.55
C LEU A 65 -12.43 8.93 -2.41
N ARG A 66 -13.18 8.76 -1.32
CA ARG A 66 -14.42 9.49 -1.09
C ARG A 66 -14.17 10.95 -0.75
N THR A 67 -13.19 11.22 0.11
CA THR A 67 -12.96 12.58 0.63
C THR A 67 -11.92 13.37 -0.15
N GLY A 68 -10.98 12.68 -0.80
CA GLY A 68 -9.83 13.32 -1.43
C GLY A 68 -8.78 13.78 -0.41
N GLU A 69 -9.00 13.53 0.87
CA GLU A 69 -8.11 13.96 1.93
C GLU A 69 -7.17 12.84 2.35
N PRO A 70 -5.91 13.14 2.69
CA PRO A 70 -5.01 12.12 3.17
C PRO A 70 -5.42 11.63 4.55
N ILE A 71 -5.06 10.39 4.86
CA ILE A 71 -5.26 9.85 6.20
C ILE A 71 -3.93 9.31 6.74
N PHE A 72 -3.82 9.33 8.05
CA PHE A 72 -2.64 8.88 8.77
C PHE A 72 -3.11 7.90 9.83
N ARG A 73 -2.58 6.67 9.80
CA ARG A 73 -3.05 5.59 10.66
C ARG A 73 -1.88 4.78 11.19
N HIS A 74 -2.12 4.11 12.32
CA HIS A 74 -1.33 2.95 12.69
C HIS A 74 -2.13 1.72 12.28
N GLU A 75 -1.55 0.87 11.46
CA GLU A 75 -2.20 -0.35 10.99
C GLU A 75 -1.48 -1.56 11.53
N TYR A 76 -2.25 -2.58 11.89
CA TYR A 76 -1.72 -3.82 12.42
C TYR A 76 -1.91 -4.87 11.33
N VAL A 77 -0.82 -5.37 10.78
CA VAL A 77 -0.87 -6.34 9.70
C VAL A 77 -0.06 -7.58 10.06
N ASP A 78 -0.50 -8.71 9.55
CA ASP A 78 0.24 -9.96 9.69
C ASP A 78 1.44 -9.92 8.77
N LYS A 79 2.65 -10.02 9.34
CA LYS A 79 3.88 -10.05 8.54
C LYS A 79 4.40 -11.48 8.36
N SER A 80 3.49 -12.43 8.31
CA SER A 80 3.74 -13.78 7.85
C SER A 80 4.78 -14.58 8.64
N GLY A 81 4.28 -15.34 9.56
CA GLY A 81 5.08 -16.30 10.31
C GLY A 81 5.92 -15.68 11.42
N LYS A 82 5.94 -14.36 11.50
CA LYS A 82 6.66 -13.63 12.55
C LYS A 82 5.73 -12.84 13.45
N GLY A 83 4.42 -13.12 13.37
CA GLY A 83 3.42 -12.37 14.11
C GLY A 83 3.04 -11.09 13.38
N LYS A 84 2.47 -10.14 14.12
CA LYS A 84 1.97 -8.91 13.53
C LYS A 84 3.01 -7.81 13.55
N ALA A 85 2.94 -6.95 12.53
CA ALA A 85 3.70 -5.72 12.50
C ALA A 85 2.76 -4.55 12.71
N THR A 86 3.25 -3.52 13.38
CA THR A 86 2.55 -2.24 13.44
C THR A 86 3.19 -1.31 12.44
N LEU A 87 2.36 -0.73 11.59
CA LEU A 87 2.81 0.18 10.55
C LEU A 87 2.29 1.58 10.83
N SER A 88 3.16 2.57 10.66
CA SER A 88 2.74 3.95 10.54
C SER A 88 2.46 4.18 9.06
N VAL A 89 1.23 4.50 8.71
CA VAL A 89 0.76 4.54 7.32
C VAL A 89 0.21 5.91 6.98
N SER A 90 0.63 6.44 5.85
CA SER A 90 0.03 7.64 5.25
C SER A 90 -0.54 7.23 3.91
N LYS A 91 -1.82 7.51 3.69
CA LYS A 91 -2.50 7.24 2.41
C LYS A 91 -3.03 8.53 1.84
N PHE A 92 -2.91 8.69 0.54
CA PHE A 92 -3.31 9.94 -0.12
C PHE A 92 -3.73 9.66 -1.56
N LEU A 93 -4.53 10.58 -2.08
CA LEU A 93 -5.03 10.47 -3.44
C LEU A 93 -3.93 10.85 -4.43
N GLY A 94 -3.80 10.07 -5.48
CA GLY A 94 -2.82 10.33 -6.52
C GLY A 94 -3.31 9.92 -7.89
N GLU A 95 -2.42 10.05 -8.85
CA GLU A 95 -2.65 9.62 -10.23
C GLU A 95 -1.36 8.99 -10.72
N LEU A 96 -1.45 7.82 -11.34
CA LEU A 96 -0.30 7.10 -11.85
C LEU A 96 -0.62 6.57 -13.23
N ASP A 97 0.15 6.99 -14.23
CA ASP A 97 -0.04 6.60 -15.63
C ASP A 97 -1.49 6.83 -16.09
N GLY A 98 -2.09 7.94 -15.65
CA GLY A 98 -3.46 8.30 -16.02
C GLY A 98 -4.55 7.65 -15.18
N THR A 99 -4.20 6.83 -14.20
CA THR A 99 -5.17 6.14 -13.35
C THR A 99 -5.26 6.83 -11.99
N ARG A 100 -6.46 7.19 -11.60
CA ARG A 100 -6.74 7.70 -10.25
C ARG A 100 -6.49 6.58 -9.25
N CYS A 101 -5.73 6.86 -8.21
CA CYS A 101 -5.29 5.81 -7.29
C CYS A 101 -5.14 6.31 -5.87
N VAL A 102 -5.08 5.37 -4.93
CA VAL A 102 -4.65 5.64 -3.57
C VAL A 102 -3.19 5.26 -3.48
N MET A 103 -2.36 6.21 -3.16
CA MET A 103 -0.95 5.98 -2.89
C MET A 103 -0.74 5.86 -1.39
N GLY A 104 0.25 5.10 -1.00
CA GLY A 104 0.56 4.94 0.41
C GLY A 104 2.04 4.77 0.66
N VAL A 105 2.44 5.24 1.83
CA VAL A 105 3.78 5.02 2.34
C VAL A 105 3.66 4.53 3.77
N SER A 106 4.46 3.56 4.15
CA SER A 106 4.43 3.10 5.53
C SER A 106 5.79 2.66 6.02
N PHE A 107 5.94 2.78 7.33
CA PHE A 107 7.12 2.37 8.06
C PHE A 107 6.72 1.32 9.08
N VAL A 108 7.52 0.27 9.20
CA VAL A 108 7.34 -0.71 10.26
C VAL A 108 7.87 -0.10 11.54
N ILE A 109 7.03 0.04 12.55
CA ILE A 109 7.42 0.61 13.84
C ILE A 109 7.52 -0.43 14.95
N GLU A 110 7.04 -1.65 14.68
CA GLU A 110 7.19 -2.78 15.61
C GLU A 110 7.18 -4.10 14.90
#